data_2bba66d67be04f6eb7aa8944dbfe1e14
#
_entry.id   2bba66d67be04f6eb7aa8944dbfe1e14
#
_cell.length_a   1.000
_cell.length_b   1.000
_cell.length_c   1.000
_cell.angle_alpha   90.00
_cell.angle_beta   90.00
_cell.angle_gamma   90.00
#
_symmetry.space_group_name_H-M   'P 1'
#
loop_
_entity.id
_entity.type
_entity.pdbx_description
1 polymer ?
#
loop_
_entity_poly.entity_id
_entity_poly.type
_entity_poly.pdbx_seq_one_letter_code
_entity_poly.pdbx_strand_id
1 'polypeptide(L)'
;MDLININDAMSRLNNNKKLYVMLLKKFDGKAMLNDLLSKIKSGDVVAAEASAHTLKGLTANLSLSDLREKAEATDIKLKAGDINIDTAEIELSMNQTIEAVNLFIAENS
;
A
#
# COMPACT_ATOMS: atom_id res chain seq x y z
N MET A 1 -11.28 -7.42 5.92
CA MET A 1 -10.46 -7.76 4.74
C MET A 1 -9.07 -8.17 5.19
N ASP A 2 -8.48 -9.15 4.54
CA ASP A 2 -7.14 -9.60 4.87
C ASP A 2 -6.10 -8.52 4.55
N LEU A 3 -5.12 -8.36 5.43
CA LEU A 3 -4.02 -7.42 5.20
C LEU A 3 -3.11 -7.93 4.08
N ILE A 4 -2.84 -9.23 4.07
CA ILE A 4 -2.05 -9.89 3.04
C ILE A 4 -2.88 -11.05 2.47
N ASN A 5 -3.06 -11.06 1.15
CA ASN A 5 -3.73 -12.17 0.48
C ASN A 5 -2.67 -13.15 -0.01
N ILE A 6 -2.32 -14.12 0.83
CA ILE A 6 -1.25 -15.08 0.55
C ILE A 6 -1.57 -15.92 -0.70
N ASN A 7 -2.82 -16.35 -0.86
CA ASN A 7 -3.22 -17.15 -2.02
C ASN A 7 -3.02 -16.39 -3.32
N ASP A 8 -3.41 -15.12 -3.36
CA ASP A 8 -3.21 -14.27 -4.52
C ASP A 8 -1.72 -14.08 -4.81
N ALA A 9 -0.93 -13.80 -3.77
CA ALA A 9 0.51 -13.62 -3.91
C ALA A 9 1.18 -14.87 -4.49
N MET A 10 0.82 -16.04 -3.96
CA MET A 10 1.39 -17.30 -4.43
C MET A 10 0.97 -17.61 -5.86
N SER A 11 -0.26 -17.29 -6.22
CA SER A 11 -0.74 -17.45 -7.60
C SER A 11 0.06 -16.57 -8.58
N ARG A 12 0.33 -15.33 -8.20
CA ARG A 12 1.10 -14.39 -9.03
C ARG A 12 2.56 -14.81 -9.20
N LEU A 13 3.15 -15.43 -8.19
CA LEU A 13 4.57 -15.76 -8.14
C LEU A 13 4.85 -17.24 -8.34
N ASN A 14 3.89 -17.99 -8.85
CA ASN A 14 4.04 -19.42 -9.13
C ASN A 14 4.51 -20.19 -7.88
N ASN A 15 3.90 -19.89 -6.73
CA ASN A 15 4.19 -20.48 -5.43
C ASN A 15 5.61 -20.24 -4.90
N ASN A 16 6.30 -19.22 -5.42
CA ASN A 16 7.65 -18.90 -4.97
C ASN A 16 7.60 -17.99 -3.73
N LYS A 17 7.45 -18.59 -2.56
CA LYS A 17 7.38 -17.86 -1.29
C LYS A 17 8.65 -17.06 -1.00
N LYS A 18 9.80 -17.61 -1.33
CA LYS A 18 11.10 -16.94 -1.11
C LYS A 18 11.18 -15.64 -1.89
N LEU A 19 10.71 -15.64 -3.14
CA LEU A 19 10.66 -14.43 -3.95
C LEU A 19 9.71 -13.41 -3.34
N TYR A 20 8.55 -13.86 -2.85
CA TYR A 20 7.59 -12.96 -2.21
C TYR A 20 8.19 -12.27 -0.98
N VAL A 21 8.88 -13.03 -0.13
CA VAL A 21 9.59 -12.46 1.03
C VAL A 21 10.60 -11.40 0.59
N MET A 22 11.36 -11.67 -0.46
CA MET A 22 12.33 -10.70 -1.00
C MET A 22 11.65 -9.41 -1.45
N LEU A 23 10.51 -9.53 -2.13
CA LEU A 23 9.76 -8.36 -2.61
C LEU A 23 9.17 -7.56 -1.43
N LEU A 24 8.66 -8.25 -0.42
CA LEU A 24 8.14 -7.59 0.78
C LEU A 24 9.23 -6.83 1.54
N LYS A 25 10.44 -7.36 1.58
CA LYS A 25 11.58 -6.68 2.23
C LYS A 25 11.92 -5.35 1.56
N LYS A 26 11.62 -5.20 0.29
CA LYS A 26 11.86 -3.97 -0.48
C LYS A 26 10.72 -2.96 -0.34
N PHE A 27 9.60 -3.36 0.24
CA PHE A 27 8.46 -2.48 0.40
C PHE A 27 8.71 -1.48 1.52
N ASP A 28 8.91 -0.21 1.16
CA ASP A 28 9.06 0.89 2.12
C ASP A 28 7.74 1.66 2.24
N GLY A 29 6.79 1.02 2.90
CA GLY A 29 5.44 1.56 3.03
C GLY A 29 5.39 2.88 3.79
N LYS A 30 6.20 3.00 4.83
CA LYS A 30 6.20 4.23 5.65
C LYS A 30 6.66 5.44 4.86
N ALA A 31 7.73 5.31 4.08
CA ALA A 31 8.22 6.39 3.23
C ALA A 31 7.19 6.77 2.17
N MET A 32 6.53 5.78 1.57
CA MET A 32 5.48 6.02 0.57
C MET A 32 4.29 6.75 1.16
N LEU A 33 3.86 6.36 2.35
CA LEU A 33 2.76 7.04 3.05
C LEU A 33 3.14 8.48 3.39
N ASN A 34 4.31 8.70 3.95
CA ASN A 34 4.78 10.04 4.31
C ASN A 34 4.83 10.97 3.09
N ASP A 35 5.28 10.45 1.95
CA ASP A 35 5.30 11.20 0.69
C ASP A 35 3.88 11.60 0.27
N LEU A 36 2.94 10.66 0.29
CA LEU A 36 1.54 10.92 -0.03
C LEU A 36 0.93 11.98 0.90
N LEU A 37 1.11 11.81 2.21
CA LEU A 37 0.56 12.74 3.22
C LEU A 37 1.13 14.14 3.05
N SER A 38 2.43 14.26 2.75
CA SER A 38 3.07 15.54 2.53
C SER A 38 2.47 16.27 1.33
N LYS A 39 2.20 15.55 0.25
CA LYS A 39 1.60 16.12 -0.98
C LYS A 39 0.15 16.54 -0.75
N ILE A 40 -0.61 15.74 0.00
CA ILE A 40 -1.98 16.10 0.38
C ILE A 40 -1.96 17.39 1.22
N LYS A 41 -1.07 17.44 2.21
CA LYS A 41 -0.95 18.60 3.11
C LYS A 41 -0.56 19.87 2.37
N SER A 42 0.29 19.75 1.35
CA SER A 42 0.71 20.90 0.53
C SER A 42 -0.34 21.36 -0.46
N GLY A 43 -1.43 20.61 -0.63
CA GLY A 43 -2.50 20.94 -1.57
C GLY A 43 -2.20 20.62 -3.03
N ASP A 44 -1.14 19.86 -3.31
CA ASP A 44 -0.75 19.48 -4.66
C ASP A 44 -1.52 18.23 -5.09
N VAL A 45 -2.72 18.43 -5.64
CA VAL A 45 -3.62 17.35 -6.05
C VAL A 45 -2.97 16.43 -7.07
N VAL A 46 -2.27 16.99 -8.06
CA VAL A 46 -1.65 16.21 -9.14
C VAL A 46 -0.56 15.30 -8.58
N ALA A 47 0.34 15.86 -7.75
CA ALA A 47 1.42 15.09 -7.15
C ALA A 47 0.90 14.06 -6.17
N ALA A 48 -0.12 14.42 -5.37
CA ALA A 48 -0.74 13.49 -4.43
C ALA A 48 -1.40 12.31 -5.16
N GLU A 49 -2.10 12.59 -6.27
CA GLU A 49 -2.73 11.53 -7.08
C GLU A 49 -1.67 10.57 -7.63
N ALA A 50 -0.57 11.09 -8.14
CA ALA A 50 0.52 10.25 -8.66
C ALA A 50 1.08 9.33 -7.57
N SER A 51 1.23 9.83 -6.34
CA SER A 51 1.70 9.03 -5.21
C SER A 51 0.69 7.95 -4.82
N ALA A 52 -0.59 8.28 -4.76
CA ALA A 52 -1.66 7.32 -4.45
C ALA A 52 -1.75 6.24 -5.53
N HIS A 53 -1.64 6.61 -6.80
CA HIS A 53 -1.67 5.68 -7.92
C HIS A 53 -0.52 4.68 -7.85
N THR A 54 0.69 5.16 -7.56
CA THR A 54 1.87 4.32 -7.39
C THR A 54 1.68 3.34 -6.23
N LEU A 55 1.18 3.82 -5.11
CA LEU A 55 0.92 2.97 -3.94
C LEU A 55 -0.13 1.90 -4.26
N LYS A 56 -1.20 2.28 -4.95
CA LYS A 56 -2.24 1.33 -5.38
C LYS A 56 -1.65 0.22 -6.23
N GLY A 57 -0.84 0.55 -7.23
CA GLY A 57 -0.22 -0.42 -8.12
C GLY A 57 0.72 -1.36 -7.38
N LEU A 58 1.57 -0.83 -6.52
CA LEU A 58 2.53 -1.63 -5.76
C LEU A 58 1.83 -2.58 -4.79
N THR A 59 0.83 -2.08 -4.06
CA THR A 59 0.09 -2.92 -3.11
C THR A 59 -0.72 -4.01 -3.80
N ALA A 60 -1.23 -3.73 -5.01
CA ALA A 60 -1.88 -4.76 -5.83
C ALA A 60 -0.89 -5.85 -6.21
N ASN A 61 0.30 -5.49 -6.66
CA ASN A 61 1.34 -6.45 -7.06
C ASN A 61 1.85 -7.29 -5.88
N LEU A 62 1.84 -6.74 -4.68
CA LEU A 62 2.29 -7.43 -3.47
C LEU A 62 1.14 -8.11 -2.72
N SER A 63 -0.07 -8.05 -3.23
CA SER A 63 -1.27 -8.65 -2.62
C SER A 63 -1.55 -8.13 -1.20
N LEU A 64 -1.25 -6.85 -0.97
CA LEU A 64 -1.55 -6.15 0.28
C LEU A 64 -2.95 -5.55 0.18
N SER A 65 -3.95 -6.41 0.31
CA SER A 65 -5.33 -6.18 -0.13
C SER A 65 -6.03 -5.02 0.56
N ASP A 66 -5.90 -4.91 1.87
CA ASP A 66 -6.57 -3.82 2.60
C ASP A 66 -5.96 -2.46 2.25
N LEU A 67 -4.64 -2.38 2.23
CA LEU A 67 -3.94 -1.15 1.89
C LEU A 67 -4.20 -0.75 0.44
N ARG A 68 -4.26 -1.71 -0.47
CA ARG A 68 -4.62 -1.45 -1.86
C ARG A 68 -6.00 -0.80 -1.96
N GLU A 69 -6.96 -1.31 -1.22
CA GLU A 69 -8.32 -0.75 -1.20
C GLU A 69 -8.32 0.69 -0.72
N LYS A 70 -7.57 0.99 0.34
CA LYS A 70 -7.48 2.35 0.88
C LYS A 70 -6.74 3.30 -0.08
N ALA A 71 -5.69 2.82 -0.73
CA ALA A 71 -4.95 3.59 -1.72
C ALA A 71 -5.83 3.89 -2.94
N GLU A 72 -6.62 2.92 -3.40
CA GLU A 72 -7.56 3.11 -4.50
C GLU A 72 -8.62 4.15 -4.16
N ALA A 73 -9.20 4.08 -2.97
CA ALA A 73 -10.20 5.07 -2.53
C ALA A 73 -9.61 6.47 -2.50
N THR A 74 -8.38 6.62 -2.01
CA THR A 74 -7.67 7.89 -1.99
C THR A 74 -7.39 8.40 -3.41
N ASP A 75 -6.94 7.52 -4.30
CA ASP A 75 -6.66 7.85 -5.69
C ASP A 75 -7.92 8.37 -6.41
N ILE A 76 -9.06 7.72 -6.21
CA ILE A 76 -10.34 8.14 -6.80
C ILE A 76 -10.71 9.57 -6.37
N LYS A 77 -10.57 9.89 -5.08
CA LYS A 77 -10.87 11.22 -4.57
C LYS A 77 -9.94 12.28 -5.17
N LEU A 78 -8.65 11.98 -5.25
CA LEU A 78 -7.66 12.89 -5.80
C LEU A 78 -7.87 13.12 -7.30
N LYS A 79 -8.26 12.10 -8.05
CA LYS A 79 -8.61 12.24 -9.47
C LYS A 79 -9.82 13.15 -9.68
N ALA A 80 -10.74 13.18 -8.72
CA ALA A 80 -11.89 14.07 -8.73
C ALA A 80 -11.53 15.50 -8.30
N GLY A 81 -10.27 15.75 -7.94
CA GLY A 81 -9.81 17.06 -7.49
C GLY A 81 -10.03 17.35 -6.02
N ASP A 82 -10.43 16.34 -5.25
CA ASP A 82 -10.69 16.50 -3.82
C ASP A 82 -9.40 16.32 -3.02
N ILE A 83 -8.92 17.40 -2.42
CA ILE A 83 -7.72 17.38 -1.56
C ILE A 83 -8.07 17.30 -0.09
N ASN A 84 -9.33 17.50 0.28
CA ASN A 84 -9.79 17.41 1.67
C ASN A 84 -10.10 15.97 2.02
N ILE A 85 -9.06 15.17 2.19
CA ILE A 85 -9.16 13.74 2.40
C ILE A 85 -8.88 13.43 3.86
N ASP A 86 -9.77 12.63 4.48
CA ASP A 86 -9.49 12.04 5.79
C ASP A 86 -8.50 10.87 5.57
N THR A 87 -7.28 11.05 6.07
CA THR A 87 -6.21 10.07 5.88
C THR A 87 -6.14 9.02 6.99
N ALA A 88 -7.04 9.06 7.96
CA ALA A 88 -6.99 8.16 9.13
C ALA A 88 -7.05 6.68 8.71
N GLU A 89 -7.89 6.33 7.76
CA GLU A 89 -8.04 4.93 7.33
C GLU A 89 -6.81 4.39 6.62
N ILE A 90 -6.22 5.17 5.72
CA ILE A 90 -5.02 4.73 5.00
C ILE A 90 -3.82 4.67 5.95
N GLU A 91 -3.72 5.58 6.92
CA GLU A 91 -2.67 5.56 7.93
C GLU A 91 -2.78 4.32 8.81
N LEU A 92 -3.99 3.99 9.27
CA LEU A 92 -4.22 2.79 10.07
C LEU A 92 -3.90 1.53 9.27
N SER A 93 -4.39 1.45 8.04
CA SER A 93 -4.13 0.30 7.15
C SER A 93 -2.63 0.13 6.90
N MET A 94 -1.91 1.21 6.67
CA MET A 94 -0.45 1.14 6.46
C MET A 94 0.26 0.58 7.69
N ASN A 95 -0.08 1.06 8.89
CA ASN A 95 0.53 0.58 10.13
C ASN A 95 0.25 -0.90 10.34
N GLN A 96 -0.99 -1.33 10.15
CA GLN A 96 -1.37 -2.74 10.27
C GLN A 96 -0.69 -3.61 9.23
N THR A 97 -0.58 -3.11 7.99
CA THR A 97 0.06 -3.83 6.89
C THR A 97 1.55 -4.01 7.14
N ILE A 98 2.23 -2.96 7.62
CA ILE A 98 3.65 -3.05 7.96
C ILE A 98 3.90 -4.11 9.04
N GLU A 99 3.06 -4.14 10.08
CA GLU A 99 3.16 -5.18 11.12
C GLU A 99 2.96 -6.58 10.53
N ALA A 100 1.94 -6.76 9.69
CA ALA A 100 1.66 -8.06 9.06
C ALA A 100 2.79 -8.48 8.13
N VAL A 101 3.35 -7.56 7.37
CA VAL A 101 4.49 -7.82 6.47
C VAL A 101 5.71 -8.25 7.29
N ASN A 102 6.03 -7.53 8.35
CA ASN A 102 7.18 -7.86 9.20
C ASN A 102 7.02 -9.23 9.85
N LEU A 103 5.83 -9.54 10.32
CA LEU A 103 5.53 -10.85 10.91
C LEU A 103 5.68 -11.97 9.87
N PHE A 104 5.13 -11.77 8.68
CA PHE A 104 5.25 -12.75 7.59
C PHE A 104 6.71 -12.99 7.21
N ILE A 105 7.50 -11.93 7.11
CA ILE A 105 8.95 -12.04 6.81
C ILE A 105 9.64 -12.84 7.91
N ALA A 106 9.38 -12.53 9.18
CA ALA A 106 10.00 -13.22 10.31
C ALA A 106 9.66 -14.72 10.33
N GLU A 107 8.41 -15.07 9.99
CA GLU A 107 7.95 -16.47 9.99
C GLU A 107 8.44 -17.26 8.78
N ASN A 108 8.85 -16.59 7.70
CA ASN A 108 9.16 -17.24 6.43
C ASN A 108 10.58 -16.96 5.91
N SER A 109 11.42 -16.40 6.74
CA SER A 109 12.82 -16.11 6.37
C SER A 109 13.79 -17.17 6.88
#